data_58ae8afe91a4997f6fd35ff55bbe1f5e
#
_entry.id   58ae8afe91a4997f6fd35ff55bbe1f5e
#
_cell.length_a   1.000
_cell.length_b   1.000
_cell.length_c   1.000
_cell.angle_alpha   90.00
_cell.angle_beta   90.00
_cell.angle_gamma   90.00
#
_symmetry.space_group_name_H-M   'P 1'
#
loop_
_entity.id
_entity.type
_entity.pdbx_description
1 polymer ?
#
loop_
_entity_poly.entity_id
_entity_poly.type
_entity_poly.pdbx_seq_one_letter_code
_entity_poly.pdbx_strand_id
1 'polypeptide(L)'
;MALIIQKQFSLNYEVIGGFCRITKAGTMLTHGQNVSYGNSVRVVTTNIIDSDIDPETGVANTRQEVLNLKILCQTPQEAGQIVNTLKPLLAKGEPIYFSGGLPSRKQDGSIEVVVEMPKLTKASK
;
A
#
# COMPACT_ATOMS: atom_id res chain seq x y z
N MET A 1 -12.93 -35.89 -0.17
CA MET A 1 -13.23 -34.70 0.60
C MET A 1 -12.21 -33.61 0.31
N ALA A 2 -12.69 -32.44 0.04
CA ALA A 2 -11.79 -31.34 -0.24
C ALA A 2 -11.22 -30.78 1.03
N LEU A 3 -9.94 -30.57 1.04
CA LEU A 3 -9.30 -29.90 2.14
C LEU A 3 -9.47 -28.41 1.95
N ILE A 4 -10.17 -27.79 2.86
CA ILE A 4 -10.39 -26.36 2.77
C ILE A 4 -9.41 -25.65 3.67
N ILE A 5 -8.57 -24.86 3.06
CA ILE A 5 -7.62 -24.07 3.82
C ILE A 5 -8.24 -22.74 4.09
N GLN A 6 -8.70 -22.57 5.30
CA GLN A 6 -9.37 -21.34 5.69
C GLN A 6 -8.39 -20.22 6.01
N LYS A 7 -7.18 -20.58 6.30
CA LYS A 7 -6.22 -19.62 6.75
C LYS A 7 -5.77 -18.73 5.60
N GLN A 8 -6.01 -17.46 5.73
CA GLN A 8 -5.56 -16.49 4.75
C GLN A 8 -4.23 -15.94 5.16
N PHE A 9 -3.39 -15.69 4.16
CA PHE A 9 -2.15 -15.00 4.41
C PHE A 9 -2.46 -13.58 4.80
N SER A 10 -1.86 -13.15 5.89
CA SER A 10 -1.97 -11.78 6.34
C SER A 10 -0.59 -11.33 6.76
N LEU A 11 -0.11 -10.30 6.10
CA LEU A 11 1.18 -9.73 6.39
C LEU A 11 0.98 -8.33 6.96
N ASN A 12 1.91 -7.93 7.82
CA ASN A 12 1.87 -6.58 8.37
C ASN A 12 2.89 -5.73 7.64
N TYR A 13 2.46 -4.54 7.27
CA TYR A 13 3.31 -3.59 6.56
C TYR A 13 3.43 -2.34 7.41
N GLU A 14 4.65 -2.01 7.78
CA GLU A 14 4.90 -0.79 8.53
C GLU A 14 5.20 0.33 7.55
N VAL A 15 4.49 1.44 7.70
CA VAL A 15 4.67 2.60 6.85
C VAL A 15 5.04 3.78 7.72
N ILE A 16 6.11 4.45 7.36
CA ILE A 16 6.55 5.67 8.03
C ILE A 16 6.71 6.73 6.95
N GLY A 17 5.85 7.75 7.02
CA GLY A 17 5.87 8.79 5.99
C GLY A 17 5.19 8.37 4.72
N GLY A 18 5.20 9.24 3.72
CA GLY A 18 4.54 8.99 2.47
C GLY A 18 3.35 9.92 2.28
N PHE A 19 2.52 9.58 1.30
CA PHE A 19 1.35 10.41 1.03
C PHE A 19 0.21 9.53 0.54
N CYS A 20 -0.99 10.12 0.53
CA CYS A 20 -2.19 9.43 0.10
C CYS A 20 -2.66 9.94 -1.25
N ARG A 21 -3.20 9.04 -2.05
CA ARG A 21 -3.85 9.36 -3.31
C ARG A 21 -5.20 8.69 -3.35
N ILE A 22 -6.18 9.39 -3.92
CA ILE A 22 -7.53 8.85 -4.05
C ILE A 22 -7.77 8.52 -5.52
N THR A 23 -8.32 7.34 -5.75
CA THR A 23 -8.82 6.94 -7.06
C THR A 23 -10.32 6.78 -6.95
N LYS A 24 -11.06 7.56 -7.73
CA LYS A 24 -12.51 7.42 -7.77
C LYS A 24 -12.90 6.34 -8.75
N ALA A 25 -14.03 5.71 -8.49
CA ALA A 25 -14.53 4.66 -9.37
C ALA A 25 -14.70 5.17 -10.79
N GLY A 26 -14.44 4.31 -11.75
CA GLY A 26 -14.57 4.69 -13.14
C GLY A 26 -14.29 3.49 -14.02
N THR A 27 -14.00 3.77 -15.28
CA THR A 27 -13.62 2.73 -16.23
C THR A 27 -12.35 3.14 -16.94
N MET A 28 -11.60 2.16 -17.35
CA MET A 28 -10.41 2.39 -18.14
C MET A 28 -10.36 1.39 -19.28
N LEU A 29 -9.70 1.78 -20.34
CA LEU A 29 -9.52 0.89 -21.48
C LEU A 29 -8.24 0.11 -21.28
N THR A 30 -8.40 -1.22 -21.24
CA THR A 30 -7.27 -2.12 -21.07
C THR A 30 -7.37 -3.20 -22.12
N HIS A 31 -6.36 -3.32 -22.95
CA HIS A 31 -6.33 -4.34 -24.01
C HIS A 31 -7.58 -4.29 -24.88
N GLY A 32 -8.06 -3.08 -25.20
CA GLY A 32 -9.23 -2.91 -26.03
C GLY A 32 -10.55 -3.15 -25.34
N GLN A 33 -10.55 -3.35 -24.03
CA GLN A 33 -11.76 -3.61 -23.26
C GLN A 33 -11.91 -2.58 -22.15
N ASN A 34 -13.16 -2.21 -21.90
CA ASN A 34 -13.47 -1.33 -20.78
C ASN A 34 -13.49 -2.16 -19.50
N VAL A 35 -12.67 -1.76 -18.54
CA VAL A 35 -12.60 -2.41 -17.25
C VAL A 35 -13.01 -1.41 -16.19
N SER A 36 -13.96 -1.83 -15.34
CA SER A 36 -14.43 -0.99 -14.25
C SER A 36 -13.52 -1.15 -13.05
N TYR A 37 -13.31 -0.05 -12.34
CA TYR A 37 -12.57 -0.09 -11.07
C TYR A 37 -13.33 0.71 -10.03
N GLY A 38 -13.15 0.33 -8.78
CA GLY A 38 -13.83 0.99 -7.69
C GLY A 38 -13.02 2.11 -7.06
N ASN A 39 -13.56 2.64 -5.99
CA ASN A 39 -12.89 3.68 -5.23
C ASN A 39 -11.79 3.07 -4.38
N SER A 40 -10.70 3.80 -4.23
CA SER A 40 -9.61 3.32 -3.39
C SER A 40 -8.75 4.49 -2.93
N VAL A 41 -8.03 4.24 -1.84
CA VAL A 41 -7.00 5.15 -1.36
C VAL A 41 -5.68 4.40 -1.45
N ARG A 42 -4.68 5.04 -2.01
CA ARG A 42 -3.35 4.47 -2.02
C ARG A 42 -2.46 5.26 -1.10
N VAL A 43 -1.80 4.55 -0.20
CA VAL A 43 -0.75 5.12 0.61
C VAL A 43 0.55 4.81 -0.12
N VAL A 44 1.20 5.85 -0.60
CA VAL A 44 2.41 5.71 -1.41
C VAL A 44 3.61 6.03 -0.54
N THR A 45 4.50 5.07 -0.43
CA THR A 45 5.72 5.24 0.34
C THR A 45 6.88 4.62 -0.43
N THR A 46 8.09 4.97 -0.04
CA THR A 46 9.27 4.42 -0.68
C THR A 46 10.14 3.75 0.36
N ASN A 47 10.74 2.65 -0.03
CA ASN A 47 11.73 1.97 0.79
C ASN A 47 13.08 2.08 0.13
N ILE A 48 14.11 2.20 0.95
CA ILE A 48 15.48 2.17 0.47
C ILE A 48 16.01 0.78 0.77
N ILE A 49 16.43 0.10 -0.27
CA ILE A 49 16.85 -1.28 -0.18
C ILE A 49 18.31 -1.38 -0.58
N ASP A 50 19.09 -2.02 0.27
CA ASP A 50 20.48 -2.31 -0.08
C ASP A 50 20.51 -3.45 -1.08
N SER A 51 21.26 -3.26 -2.14
CA SER A 51 21.47 -4.31 -3.12
C SER A 51 22.86 -4.95 -2.89
N ASP A 52 23.39 -5.57 -3.91
CA ASP A 52 24.66 -6.28 -3.79
C ASP A 52 25.78 -5.35 -3.38
N ILE A 53 26.71 -5.90 -2.60
CA ILE A 53 27.89 -5.17 -2.18
C ILE A 53 28.89 -5.14 -3.33
N ASP A 54 29.36 -3.94 -3.63
CA ASP A 54 30.40 -3.77 -4.62
C ASP A 54 31.71 -4.31 -4.04
N PRO A 55 32.33 -5.31 -4.71
CA PRO A 55 33.53 -5.89 -4.14
C PRO A 55 34.74 -4.95 -4.11
N GLU A 56 34.73 -3.91 -4.95
CA GLU A 56 35.85 -2.98 -4.98
C GLU A 56 35.76 -1.95 -3.87
N THR A 57 34.57 -1.52 -3.52
CA THR A 57 34.42 -0.46 -2.53
C THR A 57 33.98 -0.98 -1.17
N GLY A 58 33.40 -2.19 -1.13
CA GLY A 58 32.84 -2.73 0.10
C GLY A 58 31.53 -2.07 0.50
N VAL A 59 30.94 -1.28 -0.38
CA VAL A 59 29.73 -0.54 -0.08
C VAL A 59 28.57 -1.14 -0.86
N ALA A 60 27.43 -1.28 -0.19
CA ALA A 60 26.23 -1.75 -0.84
C ALA A 60 25.61 -0.63 -1.65
N ASN A 61 25.15 -0.97 -2.85
CA ASN A 61 24.36 -0.03 -3.63
C ASN A 61 22.95 0.02 -3.07
N THR A 62 22.36 1.19 -3.10
CA THR A 62 20.99 1.37 -2.62
C THR A 62 20.10 1.74 -3.76
N ARG A 63 18.84 1.37 -3.62
CA ARG A 63 17.82 1.75 -4.58
C ARG A 63 16.51 2.03 -3.82
N GLN A 64 15.64 2.78 -4.47
CA GLN A 64 14.33 3.05 -3.92
C GLN A 64 13.31 2.13 -4.56
N GLU A 65 12.39 1.63 -3.75
CA GLU A 65 11.23 0.93 -4.27
C GLU A 65 9.99 1.66 -3.83
N VAL A 66 9.07 1.86 -4.77
CA VAL A 66 7.80 2.50 -4.48
C VAL A 66 6.81 1.43 -4.05
N LEU A 67 6.23 1.64 -2.89
CA LEU A 67 5.25 0.74 -2.33
C LEU A 67 3.90 1.45 -2.28
N ASN A 68 2.90 0.84 -2.89
CA ASN A 68 1.53 1.35 -2.91
C ASN A 68 0.67 0.43 -2.07
N LEU A 69 0.16 0.94 -0.96
CA LEU A 69 -0.79 0.20 -0.14
C LEU A 69 -2.19 0.66 -0.52
N LYS A 70 -2.96 -0.25 -1.10
CA LYS A 70 -4.26 0.09 -1.67
C LYS A 70 -5.35 -0.30 -0.70
N ILE A 71 -6.14 0.67 -0.28
CA ILE A 71 -7.28 0.47 0.61
C ILE A 71 -8.53 0.63 -0.22
N LEU A 72 -9.33 -0.42 -0.31
CA LEU A 72 -10.56 -0.40 -1.09
C LEU A 72 -11.65 0.31 -0.30
N CYS A 73 -12.42 1.13 -0.99
CA CYS A 73 -13.52 1.86 -0.38
C CYS A 73 -14.76 1.72 -1.25
N GLN A 74 -15.90 2.00 -0.66
CA GLN A 74 -17.16 1.90 -1.39
C GLN A 74 -17.59 3.23 -1.99
N THR A 75 -17.24 4.35 -1.36
CA THR A 75 -17.65 5.66 -1.82
C THR A 75 -16.47 6.63 -1.80
N PRO A 76 -16.55 7.71 -2.60
CA PRO A 76 -15.51 8.74 -2.52
C PRO A 76 -15.47 9.43 -1.15
N GLN A 77 -16.62 9.50 -0.47
CA GLN A 77 -16.65 10.09 0.87
C GLN A 77 -15.86 9.26 1.84
N GLU A 78 -15.96 7.95 1.74
CA GLU A 78 -15.16 7.06 2.59
C GLU A 78 -13.68 7.25 2.31
N ALA A 79 -13.32 7.39 1.04
CA ALA A 79 -11.93 7.63 0.69
C ALA A 79 -11.41 8.91 1.33
N GLY A 80 -12.22 9.96 1.31
CA GLY A 80 -11.84 11.21 1.95
C GLY A 80 -11.64 11.08 3.43
N GLN A 81 -12.48 10.30 4.09
CA GLN A 81 -12.34 10.07 5.52
C GLN A 81 -11.05 9.32 5.84
N ILE A 82 -10.71 8.34 5.02
CA ILE A 82 -9.47 7.59 5.19
C ILE A 82 -8.27 8.52 5.07
N VAL A 83 -8.26 9.36 4.04
CA VAL A 83 -7.16 10.30 3.84
C VAL A 83 -7.05 11.27 5.02
N ASN A 84 -8.19 11.78 5.48
CA ASN A 84 -8.18 12.71 6.60
C ASN A 84 -7.68 12.07 7.88
N THR A 85 -7.86 10.76 8.02
CA THR A 85 -7.35 10.03 9.18
C THR A 85 -5.86 9.76 9.07
N LEU A 86 -5.41 9.37 7.88
CA LEU A 86 -4.02 8.92 7.72
C LEU A 86 -3.05 10.07 7.48
N LYS A 87 -3.50 11.11 6.80
CA LYS A 87 -2.61 12.17 6.39
C LYS A 87 -1.86 12.81 7.55
N PRO A 88 -2.52 13.16 8.68
CA PRO A 88 -1.78 13.72 9.80
C PRO A 88 -0.76 12.75 10.39
N LEU A 89 -1.09 11.46 10.43
CA LEU A 89 -0.17 10.47 10.97
C LEU A 89 1.06 10.32 10.09
N LEU A 90 0.86 10.32 8.78
CA LEU A 90 1.98 10.25 7.86
C LEU A 90 2.86 11.49 7.95
N ALA A 91 2.24 12.65 8.12
CA ALA A 91 2.99 13.90 8.23
C ALA A 91 3.84 13.94 9.50
N LYS A 92 3.37 13.30 10.57
CA LYS A 92 4.13 13.25 11.80
C LYS A 92 5.27 12.24 11.76
N GLY A 93 5.25 11.35 10.78
CA GLY A 93 6.24 10.30 10.70
C GLY A 93 6.02 9.17 11.68
N GLU A 94 4.81 9.03 12.20
CA GLU A 94 4.49 7.94 13.10
C GLU A 94 4.29 6.66 12.31
N PRO A 95 4.77 5.52 12.82
CA PRO A 95 4.57 4.27 12.10
C PRO A 95 3.11 3.85 12.10
N ILE A 96 2.66 3.40 10.95
CA ILE A 96 1.32 2.89 10.78
C ILE A 96 1.45 1.47 10.25
N TYR A 97 0.70 0.55 10.85
CA TYR A 97 0.78 -0.86 10.49
C TYR A 97 -0.47 -1.26 9.75
N PHE A 98 -0.28 -1.75 8.53
CA PHE A 98 -1.36 -2.20 7.69
C PHE A 98 -1.31 -3.71 7.57
N SER A 99 -2.48 -4.32 7.55
CA SER A 99 -2.61 -5.75 7.36
C SER A 99 -3.08 -6.01 5.95
N GLY A 100 -2.42 -6.90 5.23
CA GLY A 100 -2.79 -7.14 3.85
C GLY A 100 -2.29 -8.47 3.34
N GLY A 101 -2.53 -8.68 2.06
CA GLY A 101 -2.11 -9.89 1.39
C GLY A 101 -0.69 -9.81 0.89
N LEU A 102 -0.40 -10.64 -0.10
CA LEU A 102 0.93 -10.68 -0.68
C LEU A 102 1.13 -9.51 -1.63
N PRO A 103 2.34 -8.98 -1.67
CA PRO A 103 2.61 -7.90 -2.61
C PRO A 103 2.72 -8.41 -4.04
N SER A 104 2.41 -7.55 -4.98
CA SER A 104 2.59 -7.84 -6.39
C SER A 104 3.35 -6.70 -7.04
N ARG A 105 4.17 -7.07 -8.02
CA ARG A 105 4.97 -6.07 -8.74
C ARG A 105 4.20 -5.63 -9.97
N LYS A 106 4.12 -4.34 -10.16
CA LYS A 106 3.43 -3.77 -11.30
C LYS A 106 4.40 -3.59 -12.46
N GLN A 107 3.85 -3.31 -13.63
CA GLN A 107 4.68 -3.16 -14.83
C GLN A 107 5.66 -2.02 -14.72
N ASP A 108 5.31 -0.98 -13.97
CA ASP A 108 6.20 0.17 -13.80
C ASP A 108 7.29 -0.07 -12.76
N GLY A 109 7.33 -1.28 -12.19
CA GLY A 109 8.34 -1.61 -11.18
C GLY A 109 7.94 -1.36 -9.75
N SER A 110 6.82 -0.69 -9.54
CA SER A 110 6.35 -0.45 -8.18
C SER A 110 5.69 -1.71 -7.62
N ILE A 111 5.54 -1.73 -6.31
CA ILE A 111 4.91 -2.85 -5.62
C ILE A 111 3.57 -2.38 -5.10
N GLU A 112 2.54 -3.19 -5.29
CA GLU A 112 1.21 -2.88 -4.80
C GLU A 112 0.71 -3.99 -3.91
N VAL A 113 0.09 -3.61 -2.80
CA VAL A 113 -0.51 -4.53 -1.84
C VAL A 113 -1.90 -4.01 -1.51
N VAL A 114 -2.89 -4.89 -1.52
CA VAL A 114 -4.22 -4.53 -1.04
C VAL A 114 -4.23 -4.76 0.46
N VAL A 115 -4.54 -3.71 1.21
CA VAL A 115 -4.51 -3.76 2.67
C VAL A 115 -5.82 -3.27 3.22
N GLU A 116 -6.03 -3.52 4.51
CA GLU A 116 -7.19 -3.04 5.22
C GLU A 116 -6.83 -1.79 5.99
N MET A 117 -7.83 -0.93 6.19
CA MET A 117 -7.64 0.23 7.02
C MET A 117 -7.27 -0.21 8.42
N PRO A 118 -6.16 0.27 8.98
CA PRO A 118 -5.76 -0.19 10.31
C PRO A 118 -6.73 0.29 11.37
N LYS A 119 -6.85 -0.51 12.41
CA LYS A 119 -7.62 -0.11 13.57
C LYS A 119 -6.74 0.79 14.40
N LEU A 120 -6.97 2.08 14.26
CA LEU A 120 -6.21 3.04 15.04
C LEU A 120 -6.84 3.14 16.40
N THR A 121 -6.15 2.64 17.41
CA THR A 121 -6.61 2.85 18.75
C THR A 121 -6.45 4.32 19.04
N LYS A 122 -7.51 4.93 19.43
CA LYS A 122 -7.41 6.23 19.95
C LYS A 122 -6.87 6.11 21.31
N ALA A 123 -5.72 6.15 21.42
CA ALA A 123 -5.21 6.01 22.74
C ALA A 123 -5.80 7.02 23.64
N SER A 124 -6.10 6.95 23.82
CA SER A 124 -6.34 7.57 24.14
C SER A 124 -5.86 8.12 24.85
N LYS A 125 -5.76 8.25 24.71
CA LYS A 125 -5.51 8.66 25.02
C LYS A 125 -5.48 8.95 25.53
#